data_910891d36ff4b5845834f4bbf575614d
#
_entry.id   910891d36ff4b5845834f4bbf575614d
#
_cell.length_a   1.000
_cell.length_b   1.000
_cell.length_c   1.000
_cell.angle_alpha   90.00
_cell.angle_beta   90.00
_cell.angle_gamma   90.00
#
_symmetry.space_group_name_H-M   'P 1'
#
loop_
_entity.id
_entity.type
_entity.pdbx_description
1 polymer ?
#
loop_
_entity_poly.entity_id
_entity_poly.type
_entity_poly.pdbx_seq_one_letter_code
_entity_poly.pdbx_strand_id
1 'polypeptide(L)'
;MLSALLSLGWEPEIRGWTTVIISVVVLMGSTYLLLGTNVGARLGFLIALTGLSGWMMSMGIIWAIYGIGLTGPTPTWQPSEPVTIVRDGALLDRTEVIDTPIDIAGLDATKAAAVVSKTLVDDGWKMLEESDPARGQAVASADEIIQIEAEEFAAGEYVAVNVYDKGGERYPKIGESIDFIAFRHNPRYAIVEIAPLLEQRMEPGRAPARAQIDTTKPHRYVVMIRDLGAKRQPAFLIALGSGLIFFLLCWLLHRREELLRKNLALKA
;
A
#
# COMPACT_ATOMS: atom_id res chain seq x y z
N MET A 1 32.10 12.81 -28.18
CA MET A 1 31.48 13.87 -27.40
C MET A 1 29.99 14.11 -27.74
N LEU A 2 29.58 14.00 -29.03
CA LEU A 2 28.18 14.10 -29.44
C LEU A 2 27.29 12.91 -28.96
N SER A 3 27.85 11.72 -28.85
CA SER A 3 27.11 10.52 -28.38
C SER A 3 26.77 10.55 -26.89
N ALA A 4 27.51 11.28 -26.07
CA ALA A 4 27.24 11.45 -24.65
C ALA A 4 26.09 12.43 -24.37
N LEU A 5 25.81 13.35 -25.30
CA LEU A 5 24.66 14.29 -25.19
C LEU A 5 23.35 13.66 -25.62
N LEU A 6 23.36 12.53 -26.34
CA LEU A 6 22.17 11.79 -26.77
C LEU A 6 21.77 10.65 -25.81
N SER A 7 22.61 10.36 -24.83
CA SER A 7 22.30 9.40 -23.76
C SER A 7 21.81 10.11 -22.48
N LEU A 8 20.93 11.08 -22.60
CA LEU A 8 20.14 11.57 -21.47
C LEU A 8 19.25 10.41 -21.04
N GLY A 9 19.74 9.63 -20.07
CA GLY A 9 18.95 8.67 -19.34
C GLY A 9 17.93 9.45 -18.52
N TRP A 10 16.76 9.68 -19.10
CA TRP A 10 15.66 10.31 -18.39
C TRP A 10 15.20 9.35 -17.32
N GLU A 11 15.25 9.80 -16.07
CA GLU A 11 14.61 9.14 -14.95
C GLU A 11 13.18 8.74 -15.36
N PRO A 12 12.74 7.50 -15.11
CA PRO A 12 11.42 7.03 -15.55
C PRO A 12 10.27 7.92 -15.06
N GLU A 13 10.40 8.50 -13.86
CA GLU A 13 9.43 9.42 -13.27
C GLU A 13 9.34 10.74 -14.04
N ILE A 14 10.47 11.37 -14.35
CA ILE A 14 10.54 12.62 -15.12
C ILE A 14 9.94 12.40 -16.52
N ARG A 15 10.26 11.27 -17.14
CA ARG A 15 9.70 10.89 -18.44
C ARG A 15 8.19 10.73 -18.40
N GLY A 16 7.67 10.08 -17.36
CA GLY A 16 6.23 9.92 -17.15
C GLY A 16 5.52 11.26 -16.99
N TRP A 17 5.99 12.11 -16.09
CA TRP A 17 5.43 13.44 -15.88
C TRP A 17 5.47 14.33 -17.12
N THR A 18 6.60 14.35 -17.82
CA THR A 18 6.76 15.13 -19.06
C THR A 18 5.77 14.69 -20.13
N THR A 19 5.59 13.37 -20.30
CA THR A 19 4.62 12.81 -21.27
C THR A 19 3.19 13.25 -20.93
N VAL A 20 2.80 13.20 -19.66
CA VAL A 20 1.45 13.63 -19.21
C VAL A 20 1.25 15.12 -19.46
N ILE A 21 2.20 15.96 -19.07
CA ILE A 21 2.11 17.42 -19.26
C ILE A 21 1.96 17.77 -20.74
N ILE A 22 2.83 17.23 -21.61
CA ILE A 22 2.78 17.47 -23.05
C ILE A 22 1.43 17.02 -23.62
N SER A 23 0.96 15.82 -23.24
CA SER A 23 -0.32 15.29 -23.72
C SER A 23 -1.50 16.20 -23.33
N VAL A 24 -1.53 16.70 -22.09
CA VAL A 24 -2.58 17.62 -21.61
C VAL A 24 -2.50 18.94 -22.37
N VAL A 25 -1.31 19.51 -22.55
CA VAL A 25 -1.13 20.78 -23.30
C VAL A 25 -1.57 20.63 -24.74
N VAL A 26 -1.21 19.55 -25.41
CA VAL A 26 -1.61 19.28 -26.81
C VAL A 26 -3.12 19.08 -26.90
N LEU A 27 -3.70 18.26 -26.04
CA LEU A 27 -5.14 17.96 -26.04
C LEU A 27 -5.97 19.22 -25.73
N MET A 28 -5.65 19.91 -24.64
CA MET A 28 -6.35 21.12 -24.24
C MET A 28 -6.11 22.27 -25.23
N GLY A 29 -4.88 22.43 -25.69
CA GLY A 29 -4.50 23.49 -26.62
C GLY A 29 -5.20 23.35 -27.97
N SER A 30 -5.22 22.16 -28.55
CA SER A 30 -5.94 21.89 -29.82
C SER A 30 -7.44 22.08 -29.66
N THR A 31 -8.04 21.56 -28.59
CA THR A 31 -9.47 21.76 -28.30
C THR A 31 -9.82 23.24 -28.12
N TYR A 32 -8.97 23.97 -27.39
CA TYR A 32 -9.14 25.42 -27.22
C TYR A 32 -9.05 26.19 -28.53
N LEU A 33 -8.09 25.89 -29.40
CA LEU A 33 -7.94 26.53 -30.68
C LEU A 33 -9.20 26.33 -31.55
N LEU A 34 -9.71 25.10 -31.65
CA LEU A 34 -10.93 24.78 -32.37
C LEU A 34 -12.16 25.54 -31.80
N LEU A 35 -12.33 25.54 -30.49
CA LEU A 35 -13.45 26.22 -29.87
C LEU A 35 -13.29 27.73 -29.91
N GLY A 36 -12.07 28.25 -29.72
CA GLY A 36 -11.79 29.69 -29.76
C GLY A 36 -12.11 30.36 -31.07
N THR A 37 -11.91 29.66 -32.21
CA THR A 37 -12.27 30.14 -33.52
C THR A 37 -13.78 30.16 -33.75
N ASN A 38 -14.53 29.22 -33.16
CA ASN A 38 -15.99 29.09 -33.39
C ASN A 38 -16.81 29.95 -32.40
N VAL A 39 -16.46 29.97 -31.11
CA VAL A 39 -17.28 30.62 -30.05
C VAL A 39 -16.60 31.79 -29.37
N GLY A 40 -15.39 32.14 -29.81
CA GLY A 40 -14.55 33.19 -29.23
C GLY A 40 -13.66 32.69 -28.13
N ALA A 41 -12.52 33.37 -27.95
CA ALA A 41 -11.42 32.90 -27.09
C ALA A 41 -11.83 32.62 -25.64
N ARG A 42 -12.57 33.53 -25.01
CA ARG A 42 -12.98 33.39 -23.59
C ARG A 42 -13.92 32.21 -23.35
N LEU A 43 -14.92 32.06 -24.21
CA LEU A 43 -15.89 30.95 -24.08
C LEU A 43 -15.26 29.64 -24.48
N GLY A 44 -14.47 29.63 -25.57
CA GLY A 44 -13.73 28.44 -25.99
C GLY A 44 -12.81 27.89 -24.91
N PHE A 45 -12.10 28.78 -24.18
CA PHE A 45 -11.27 28.40 -23.05
C PHE A 45 -12.08 27.77 -21.91
N LEU A 46 -13.21 28.40 -21.53
CA LEU A 46 -14.06 27.85 -20.45
C LEU A 46 -14.62 26.47 -20.81
N ILE A 47 -15.07 26.28 -22.06
CA ILE A 47 -15.61 24.98 -22.51
C ILE A 47 -14.51 23.92 -22.54
N ALA A 48 -13.32 24.25 -23.08
CA ALA A 48 -12.19 23.33 -23.13
C ALA A 48 -11.74 22.91 -21.71
N LEU A 49 -11.64 23.86 -20.78
CA LEU A 49 -11.27 23.60 -19.39
C LEU A 49 -12.34 22.78 -18.68
N THR A 50 -13.63 23.03 -18.93
CA THR A 50 -14.74 22.22 -18.37
C THR A 50 -14.65 20.78 -18.87
N GLY A 51 -14.43 20.58 -20.17
CA GLY A 51 -14.27 19.26 -20.76
C GLY A 51 -13.08 18.50 -20.17
N LEU A 52 -11.93 19.15 -20.05
CA LEU A 52 -10.74 18.58 -19.44
C LEU A 52 -10.98 18.18 -17.97
N SER A 53 -11.60 19.08 -17.19
CA SER A 53 -11.88 18.81 -15.78
C SER A 53 -12.86 17.64 -15.60
N GLY A 54 -13.88 17.55 -16.44
CA GLY A 54 -14.83 16.42 -16.45
C GLY A 54 -14.17 15.10 -16.84
N TRP A 55 -13.28 15.13 -17.83
CA TRP A 55 -12.50 13.96 -18.21
C TRP A 55 -11.54 13.52 -17.08
N MET A 56 -10.81 14.45 -16.46
CA MET A 56 -9.92 14.16 -15.33
C MET A 56 -10.70 13.59 -14.13
N MET A 57 -11.88 14.13 -13.83
CA MET A 57 -12.77 13.58 -12.80
C MET A 57 -13.14 12.13 -13.11
N SER A 58 -13.55 11.83 -14.33
CA SER A 58 -13.94 10.48 -14.76
C SER A 58 -12.77 9.51 -14.67
N MET A 59 -11.57 9.92 -15.11
CA MET A 59 -10.36 9.12 -15.00
C MET A 59 -9.97 8.88 -13.54
N GLY A 60 -10.02 9.91 -12.70
CA GLY A 60 -9.76 9.79 -11.27
C GLY A 60 -10.71 8.80 -10.58
N ILE A 61 -12.00 8.82 -10.93
CA ILE A 61 -12.99 7.86 -10.42
C ILE A 61 -12.64 6.43 -10.85
N ILE A 62 -12.35 6.21 -12.13
CA ILE A 62 -11.95 4.90 -12.65
C ILE A 62 -10.69 4.41 -11.96
N TRP A 63 -9.67 5.25 -11.82
CA TRP A 63 -8.43 4.89 -11.14
C TRP A 63 -8.64 4.56 -9.65
N ALA A 64 -9.51 5.31 -8.96
CA ALA A 64 -9.84 5.03 -7.55
C ALA A 64 -10.58 3.69 -7.38
N ILE A 65 -11.49 3.34 -8.30
CA ILE A 65 -12.23 2.08 -8.26
C ILE A 65 -11.30 0.89 -8.55
N TYR A 66 -10.54 0.94 -9.64
CA TYR A 66 -9.72 -0.18 -10.10
C TYR A 66 -8.31 -0.22 -9.48
N GLY A 67 -7.87 0.85 -8.79
CA GLY A 67 -6.54 0.93 -8.19
C GLY A 67 -5.41 0.92 -9.23
N ILE A 68 -5.63 1.56 -10.37
CA ILE A 68 -4.69 1.72 -11.49
C ILE A 68 -4.35 3.20 -11.70
N GLY A 69 -3.49 3.51 -12.65
CA GLY A 69 -3.10 4.88 -12.99
C GLY A 69 -2.19 5.51 -11.93
N LEU A 70 -2.50 6.71 -11.47
CA LEU A 70 -1.73 7.36 -10.41
C LEU A 70 -2.06 6.71 -9.07
N THR A 71 -1.18 5.84 -8.61
CA THR A 71 -1.31 5.11 -7.34
C THR A 71 -0.33 5.64 -6.31
N GLY A 72 -0.76 5.67 -5.06
CA GLY A 72 0.11 5.89 -3.91
C GLY A 72 0.82 4.61 -3.45
N PRO A 73 1.55 4.67 -2.32
CA PRO A 73 2.25 3.52 -1.76
C PRO A 73 1.30 2.37 -1.48
N THR A 74 1.78 1.16 -1.78
CA THR A 74 1.05 -0.08 -1.49
C THR A 74 1.09 -0.42 -0.01
N PRO A 75 0.11 -1.17 0.51
CA PRO A 75 0.16 -1.64 1.88
C PRO A 75 1.39 -2.52 2.13
N THR A 76 2.13 -2.24 3.19
CA THR A 76 3.34 -2.99 3.60
C THR A 76 3.27 -3.34 5.08
N TRP A 77 4.09 -4.29 5.50
CA TRP A 77 4.36 -4.54 6.90
C TRP A 77 5.60 -3.75 7.31
N GLN A 78 5.54 -3.09 8.44
CA GLN A 78 6.63 -2.29 8.98
C GLN A 78 7.03 -2.83 10.36
N PRO A 79 8.29 -2.63 10.78
CA PRO A 79 8.71 -2.95 12.14
C PRO A 79 7.78 -2.33 13.18
N SER A 80 7.44 -3.09 14.22
CA SER A 80 6.67 -2.56 15.35
C SER A 80 7.61 -1.99 16.40
N GLU A 81 7.40 -0.76 16.82
CA GLU A 81 8.10 -0.19 17.97
C GLU A 81 7.34 -0.51 19.27
N PRO A 82 7.99 -0.64 20.43
CA PRO A 82 9.42 -0.43 20.70
C PRO A 82 10.29 -1.66 20.43
N VAL A 83 9.72 -2.85 20.20
CA VAL A 83 10.46 -4.10 19.99
C VAL A 83 9.96 -4.78 18.73
N THR A 84 10.84 -4.90 17.74
CA THR A 84 10.54 -5.57 16.46
C THR A 84 10.92 -7.04 16.49
N ILE A 85 12.11 -7.39 16.98
CA ILE A 85 12.62 -8.75 17.03
C ILE A 85 12.70 -9.21 18.48
N VAL A 86 11.92 -10.22 18.79
CA VAL A 86 11.90 -10.87 20.10
C VAL A 86 12.69 -12.17 20.01
N ARG A 87 13.80 -12.21 20.75
CA ARG A 87 14.75 -13.33 20.71
C ARG A 87 14.37 -14.49 21.63
N ASP A 88 13.42 -14.27 22.52
CA ASP A 88 12.90 -15.25 23.44
C ASP A 88 11.38 -15.06 23.58
N GLY A 89 10.60 -16.12 23.42
CA GLY A 89 9.14 -16.07 23.52
C GLY A 89 8.61 -15.50 24.83
N ALA A 90 9.36 -15.62 25.94
CA ALA A 90 9.02 -14.99 27.21
C ALA A 90 9.00 -13.46 27.18
N LEU A 91 9.69 -12.85 26.21
CA LEU A 91 9.78 -11.39 26.09
C LEU A 91 8.71 -10.80 25.16
N LEU A 92 7.80 -11.61 24.63
CA LEU A 92 6.71 -11.13 23.77
C LEU A 92 5.72 -10.21 24.52
N ASP A 93 5.60 -10.36 25.83
CA ASP A 93 4.82 -9.47 26.69
C ASP A 93 5.31 -8.01 26.69
N ARG A 94 6.60 -7.77 26.32
CA ARG A 94 7.18 -6.43 26.22
C ARG A 94 6.81 -5.68 24.94
N THR A 95 6.12 -6.33 24.04
CA THR A 95 5.77 -5.74 22.72
C THR A 95 4.51 -4.88 22.76
N GLU A 96 3.87 -4.67 23.91
CA GLU A 96 2.60 -3.94 24.07
C GLU A 96 1.43 -4.45 23.20
N VAL A 97 1.66 -5.54 22.45
CA VAL A 97 0.67 -6.14 21.56
C VAL A 97 0.05 -7.39 22.17
N ILE A 98 0.70 -7.95 23.19
CA ILE A 98 0.30 -9.17 23.91
C ILE A 98 0.07 -8.80 25.35
N ASP A 99 -1.15 -9.03 25.84
CA ASP A 99 -1.54 -8.70 27.21
C ASP A 99 -1.24 -9.84 28.21
N THR A 100 -1.05 -11.06 27.68
CA THR A 100 -0.89 -12.27 28.52
C THR A 100 0.59 -12.60 28.70
N PRO A 101 1.11 -12.66 29.95
CA PRO A 101 2.48 -13.08 30.19
C PRO A 101 2.70 -14.54 29.76
N ILE A 102 3.85 -14.80 29.13
CA ILE A 102 4.18 -16.11 28.60
C ILE A 102 5.26 -16.74 29.48
N ASP A 103 4.93 -17.78 30.21
CA ASP A 103 5.88 -18.54 31.04
C ASP A 103 6.41 -19.76 30.27
N ILE A 104 7.66 -19.70 29.86
CA ILE A 104 8.39 -20.78 29.18
C ILE A 104 9.63 -21.20 29.96
N ALA A 105 9.75 -20.80 31.22
CA ALA A 105 10.92 -21.11 32.07
C ALA A 105 11.17 -22.62 32.18
N GLY A 106 12.35 -23.07 31.83
CA GLY A 106 12.77 -24.46 31.93
C GLY A 106 12.22 -25.40 30.81
N LEU A 107 11.56 -24.87 29.80
CA LEU A 107 11.11 -25.65 28.65
C LEU A 107 12.21 -25.73 27.57
N ASP A 108 12.23 -26.83 26.82
CA ASP A 108 13.02 -26.91 25.60
C ASP A 108 12.41 -26.01 24.49
N ALA A 109 13.23 -25.65 23.51
CA ALA A 109 12.83 -24.70 22.46
C ALA A 109 11.52 -25.09 21.75
N THR A 110 11.30 -26.38 21.49
CA THR A 110 10.11 -26.88 20.81
C THR A 110 8.86 -26.74 21.69
N LYS A 111 8.98 -27.07 22.98
CA LYS A 111 7.84 -26.93 23.91
C LYS A 111 7.56 -25.47 24.20
N ALA A 112 8.61 -24.64 24.34
CA ALA A 112 8.47 -23.20 24.49
C ALA A 112 7.70 -22.59 23.31
N ALA A 113 8.06 -22.93 22.08
CA ALA A 113 7.35 -22.49 20.87
C ALA A 113 5.87 -22.93 20.86
N ALA A 114 5.58 -24.16 21.29
CA ALA A 114 4.20 -24.65 21.37
C ALA A 114 3.38 -23.89 22.44
N VAL A 115 3.97 -23.53 23.58
CA VAL A 115 3.30 -22.71 24.60
C VAL A 115 3.04 -21.31 24.08
N VAL A 116 4.02 -20.66 23.42
CA VAL A 116 3.84 -19.36 22.78
C VAL A 116 2.72 -19.39 21.76
N SER A 117 2.74 -20.37 20.85
CA SER A 117 1.69 -20.55 19.84
C SER A 117 0.28 -20.68 20.46
N LYS A 118 0.16 -21.48 21.51
CA LYS A 118 -1.11 -21.65 22.20
C LYS A 118 -1.57 -20.34 22.87
N THR A 119 -0.66 -19.65 23.56
CA THR A 119 -0.98 -18.38 24.25
C THR A 119 -1.42 -17.31 23.25
N LEU A 120 -0.75 -17.21 22.11
CA LEU A 120 -1.15 -16.28 21.05
C LEU A 120 -2.56 -16.58 20.54
N VAL A 121 -2.88 -17.85 20.28
CA VAL A 121 -4.23 -18.23 19.81
C VAL A 121 -5.27 -17.96 20.88
N ASP A 122 -5.00 -18.27 22.15
CA ASP A 122 -5.87 -17.99 23.29
C ASP A 122 -6.11 -16.47 23.49
N ASP A 123 -5.10 -15.64 23.15
CA ASP A 123 -5.17 -14.17 23.17
C ASP A 123 -5.85 -13.57 21.92
N GLY A 124 -6.43 -14.41 21.08
CA GLY A 124 -7.21 -14.02 19.91
C GLY A 124 -6.41 -13.75 18.63
N TRP A 125 -5.15 -14.16 18.57
CA TRP A 125 -4.39 -14.14 17.34
C TRP A 125 -4.83 -15.26 16.41
N LYS A 126 -5.06 -14.94 15.14
CA LYS A 126 -5.39 -15.90 14.10
C LYS A 126 -4.10 -16.42 13.44
N MET A 127 -3.87 -17.71 13.52
CA MET A 127 -2.81 -18.35 12.74
C MET A 127 -3.21 -18.37 11.26
N LEU A 128 -2.34 -17.85 10.39
CA LEU A 128 -2.57 -17.82 8.93
C LEU A 128 -2.13 -19.15 8.31
N GLU A 129 -2.99 -19.69 7.44
CA GLU A 129 -2.68 -20.88 6.67
C GLU A 129 -1.59 -20.63 5.62
N GLU A 130 -0.91 -21.67 5.16
CA GLU A 130 0.16 -21.57 4.14
C GLU A 130 -0.35 -21.00 2.81
N SER A 131 -1.61 -21.24 2.49
CA SER A 131 -2.27 -20.72 1.28
C SER A 131 -2.70 -19.27 1.35
N ASP A 132 -2.65 -18.64 2.54
CA ASP A 132 -3.10 -17.26 2.71
C ASP A 132 -2.07 -16.27 2.12
N PRO A 133 -2.48 -15.41 1.16
CA PRO A 133 -1.59 -14.40 0.58
C PRO A 133 -0.99 -13.43 1.62
N ALA A 134 -1.71 -13.17 2.72
CA ALA A 134 -1.23 -12.30 3.79
C ALA A 134 -0.02 -12.91 4.51
N ARG A 135 0.01 -14.26 4.65
CA ARG A 135 1.16 -14.98 5.20
C ARG A 135 2.42 -14.73 4.39
N GLY A 136 2.35 -14.91 3.05
CA GLY A 136 3.50 -14.70 2.17
C GLY A 136 4.05 -13.28 2.23
N GLN A 137 3.16 -12.28 2.30
CA GLN A 137 3.57 -10.88 2.44
C GLN A 137 4.25 -10.62 3.80
N ALA A 138 3.71 -11.15 4.89
CA ALA A 138 4.27 -10.98 6.22
C ALA A 138 5.65 -11.65 6.33
N VAL A 139 5.81 -12.86 5.79
CA VAL A 139 7.10 -13.57 5.77
C VAL A 139 8.13 -12.78 4.97
N ALA A 140 7.78 -12.29 3.77
CA ALA A 140 8.72 -11.52 2.94
C ALA A 140 9.20 -10.24 3.65
N SER A 141 8.30 -9.54 4.36
CA SER A 141 8.68 -8.35 5.15
C SER A 141 9.50 -8.71 6.39
N ALA A 142 9.20 -9.83 7.05
CA ALA A 142 10.01 -10.31 8.18
C ALA A 142 11.42 -10.72 7.74
N ASP A 143 11.55 -11.32 6.55
CA ASP A 143 12.85 -11.67 5.94
C ASP A 143 13.68 -10.40 5.68
N GLU A 144 13.06 -9.34 5.17
CA GLU A 144 13.74 -8.05 4.95
C GLU A 144 14.24 -7.46 6.27
N ILE A 145 13.41 -7.44 7.31
CA ILE A 145 13.78 -6.92 8.63
C ILE A 145 14.94 -7.73 9.22
N ILE A 146 14.89 -9.04 9.17
CA ILE A 146 15.89 -9.91 9.81
C ILE A 146 17.23 -9.91 9.07
N GLN A 147 17.19 -9.95 7.73
CA GLN A 147 18.40 -10.08 6.93
C GLN A 147 19.07 -8.74 6.66
N ILE A 148 18.29 -7.69 6.40
CA ILE A 148 18.81 -6.40 5.93
C ILE A 148 18.90 -5.38 7.06
N GLU A 149 17.84 -5.22 7.86
CA GLU A 149 17.81 -4.19 8.89
C GLU A 149 18.55 -4.62 10.17
N ALA A 150 18.35 -5.85 10.58
CA ALA A 150 18.93 -6.36 11.84
C ALA A 150 20.20 -7.18 11.66
N GLU A 151 20.47 -7.68 10.44
CA GLU A 151 21.60 -8.57 10.12
C GLU A 151 21.72 -9.77 11.09
N GLU A 152 20.57 -10.28 11.60
CA GLU A 152 20.55 -11.30 12.63
C GLU A 152 20.75 -12.72 12.08
N PHE A 153 20.25 -12.97 10.85
CA PHE A 153 20.40 -14.23 10.12
C PHE A 153 20.65 -13.99 8.65
N ALA A 154 21.50 -14.84 8.06
CA ALA A 154 21.65 -14.90 6.61
C ALA A 154 20.55 -15.76 5.96
N ALA A 155 20.35 -15.57 4.67
CA ALA A 155 19.40 -16.37 3.91
C ALA A 155 19.74 -17.88 3.99
N GLY A 156 18.75 -18.69 4.37
CA GLY A 156 18.92 -20.13 4.52
C GLY A 156 19.37 -20.59 5.91
N GLU A 157 19.58 -19.70 6.86
CA GLU A 157 19.90 -20.06 8.27
C GLU A 157 18.64 -20.23 9.14
N TYR A 158 17.47 -19.88 8.64
CA TYR A 158 16.20 -19.95 9.34
C TYR A 158 15.04 -20.30 8.40
N VAL A 159 13.90 -20.60 9.01
CA VAL A 159 12.62 -20.83 8.32
C VAL A 159 11.48 -20.17 9.10
N ALA A 160 10.55 -19.52 8.38
CA ALA A 160 9.30 -19.05 8.97
C ALA A 160 8.35 -20.23 9.20
N VAL A 161 8.02 -20.48 10.48
CA VAL A 161 7.17 -21.62 10.90
C VAL A 161 5.70 -21.22 10.89
N ASN A 162 5.35 -20.22 11.68
CA ASN A 162 3.99 -19.75 11.86
C ASN A 162 3.89 -18.24 11.63
N VAL A 163 2.72 -17.78 11.22
CA VAL A 163 2.38 -16.36 11.12
C VAL A 163 1.05 -16.15 11.82
N TYR A 164 1.05 -15.22 12.75
CA TYR A 164 -0.13 -14.83 13.53
C TYR A 164 -0.56 -13.42 13.12
N ASP A 165 -1.87 -13.20 13.03
CA ASP A 165 -2.48 -11.94 12.60
C ASP A 165 -3.55 -11.51 13.59
N LYS A 166 -3.56 -10.24 14.01
CA LYS A 166 -4.55 -9.68 14.94
C LYS A 166 -4.90 -8.25 14.58
N GLY A 167 -6.19 -7.89 14.63
CA GLY A 167 -6.67 -6.53 14.39
C GLY A 167 -7.01 -6.24 12.93
N GLY A 168 -6.96 -4.96 12.55
CA GLY A 168 -7.29 -4.52 11.19
C GLY A 168 -8.77 -4.39 10.91
N GLU A 169 -9.63 -4.43 11.93
CA GLU A 169 -11.07 -4.23 11.77
C GLU A 169 -11.37 -2.82 11.27
N ARG A 170 -12.24 -2.72 10.28
CA ARG A 170 -12.62 -1.47 9.61
C ARG A 170 -13.99 -0.99 10.06
N TYR A 171 -14.14 0.32 10.17
CA TYR A 171 -15.39 0.98 10.60
C TYR A 171 -15.74 2.15 9.67
N PRO A 172 -17.04 2.36 9.32
CA PRO A 172 -18.19 1.51 9.61
C PRO A 172 -18.14 0.18 8.86
N LYS A 173 -18.61 -0.91 9.49
CA LYS A 173 -18.68 -2.24 8.89
C LYS A 173 -20.03 -2.38 8.18
N ILE A 174 -20.06 -2.06 6.88
CA ILE A 174 -21.28 -2.11 6.04
C ILE A 174 -21.16 -3.29 5.07
N GLY A 175 -21.10 -4.52 5.61
CA GLY A 175 -20.92 -5.74 4.81
C GLY A 175 -19.52 -5.88 4.23
N GLU A 176 -19.22 -7.03 3.63
CA GLU A 176 -17.89 -7.36 3.12
C GLU A 176 -17.55 -6.62 1.82
N SER A 177 -18.55 -6.22 1.03
CA SER A 177 -18.38 -5.62 -0.31
C SER A 177 -18.14 -4.10 -0.29
N ILE A 178 -18.43 -3.39 0.80
CA ILE A 178 -18.45 -1.93 0.88
C ILE A 178 -17.33 -1.40 1.80
N ASP A 179 -16.26 -2.16 1.94
CA ASP A 179 -15.09 -1.84 2.77
C ASP A 179 -14.36 -0.54 2.35
N PHE A 180 -14.57 -0.07 1.11
CA PHE A 180 -13.96 1.16 0.62
C PHE A 180 -14.55 2.45 1.27
N ILE A 181 -15.70 2.35 1.94
CA ILE A 181 -16.33 3.47 2.68
C ILE A 181 -15.74 3.57 4.11
N ALA A 182 -15.05 2.54 4.59
CA ALA A 182 -14.45 2.57 5.91
C ALA A 182 -13.33 3.62 5.97
N PHE A 183 -13.46 4.56 6.88
CA PHE A 183 -12.51 5.66 7.08
C PHE A 183 -11.70 5.53 8.38
N ARG A 184 -12.05 4.56 9.23
CA ARG A 184 -11.34 4.22 10.47
C ARG A 184 -11.06 2.72 10.51
N HIS A 185 -9.89 2.34 10.94
CA HIS A 185 -9.51 0.95 11.18
C HIS A 185 -8.70 0.84 12.47
N ASN A 186 -8.80 -0.31 13.11
CA ASN A 186 -7.90 -0.66 14.20
C ASN A 186 -6.52 -1.02 13.62
N PRO A 187 -5.44 -0.80 14.36
CA PRO A 187 -4.12 -1.27 13.94
C PRO A 187 -4.16 -2.78 13.71
N ARG A 188 -3.43 -3.24 12.70
CA ARG A 188 -3.30 -4.65 12.37
C ARG A 188 -1.86 -5.06 12.59
N TYR A 189 -1.67 -6.08 13.38
CA TYR A 189 -0.35 -6.60 13.74
C TYR A 189 -0.15 -7.99 13.15
N ALA A 190 1.10 -8.32 12.84
CA ALA A 190 1.50 -9.67 12.52
C ALA A 190 2.71 -10.07 13.36
N ILE A 191 2.74 -11.32 13.79
CA ILE A 191 3.89 -11.95 14.42
C ILE A 191 4.33 -13.11 13.55
N VAL A 192 5.57 -13.05 13.05
CA VAL A 192 6.18 -14.14 12.29
C VAL A 192 7.11 -14.91 13.21
N GLU A 193 6.79 -16.17 13.43
CA GLU A 193 7.62 -17.10 14.16
C GLU A 193 8.69 -17.69 13.26
N ILE A 194 9.95 -17.58 13.68
CA ILE A 194 11.13 -17.97 12.91
C ILE A 194 11.92 -18.99 13.73
N ALA A 195 12.20 -20.13 13.10
CA ALA A 195 13.03 -21.17 13.67
C ALA A 195 14.41 -21.18 13.01
N PRO A 196 15.51 -21.14 13.78
CA PRO A 196 16.85 -21.34 13.27
C PRO A 196 17.00 -22.76 12.67
N LEU A 197 17.79 -22.86 11.63
CA LEU A 197 18.13 -24.14 10.98
C LEU A 197 19.49 -24.66 11.45
N LEU A 198 19.66 -25.97 11.41
CA LEU A 198 20.95 -26.61 11.62
C LEU A 198 21.87 -26.27 10.45
N GLU A 199 23.13 -25.93 10.75
CA GLU A 199 24.15 -25.70 9.73
C GLU A 199 24.29 -26.91 8.83
N GLN A 200 24.03 -26.68 7.52
CA GLN A 200 24.16 -27.76 6.53
C GLN A 200 25.60 -27.86 6.03
N ARG A 201 26.19 -29.02 6.16
CA ARG A 201 27.45 -29.31 5.50
C ARG A 201 27.24 -29.43 3.99
N MET A 202 27.76 -28.49 3.24
CA MET A 202 27.79 -28.60 1.78
C MET A 202 28.96 -29.48 1.34
N GLU A 203 28.64 -30.65 0.83
CA GLU A 203 29.61 -31.52 0.16
C GLU A 203 29.62 -31.19 -1.34
N PRO A 204 30.81 -30.88 -1.94
CA PRO A 204 30.91 -30.62 -3.38
C PRO A 204 30.35 -31.79 -4.21
N GLY A 205 29.40 -31.50 -5.13
CA GLY A 205 28.81 -32.50 -6.02
C GLY A 205 27.61 -33.25 -5.45
N ARG A 206 27.15 -32.94 -4.27
CA ARG A 206 25.96 -33.56 -3.67
C ARG A 206 24.83 -32.54 -3.49
N ALA A 207 23.60 -32.93 -3.73
CA ALA A 207 22.45 -32.08 -3.46
C ALA A 207 22.40 -31.74 -1.95
N PRO A 208 22.06 -30.49 -1.58
CA PRO A 208 21.94 -30.11 -0.17
C PRO A 208 20.92 -30.99 0.54
N ALA A 209 21.23 -31.35 1.78
CA ALA A 209 20.29 -32.08 2.62
C ALA A 209 19.02 -31.23 2.88
N ARG A 210 17.90 -31.85 3.24
CA ARG A 210 16.71 -31.10 3.65
C ARG A 210 17.05 -30.26 4.90
N ALA A 211 16.65 -28.98 4.85
CA ALA A 211 16.75 -28.10 5.99
C ALA A 211 16.04 -28.69 7.23
N GLN A 212 16.73 -28.73 8.36
CA GLN A 212 16.18 -29.22 9.62
C GLN A 212 16.24 -28.11 10.66
N ILE A 213 15.16 -27.95 11.42
CA ILE A 213 15.07 -26.96 12.50
C ILE A 213 16.01 -27.35 13.63
N ASP A 214 16.76 -26.39 14.15
CA ASP A 214 17.61 -26.55 15.31
C ASP A 214 16.75 -26.48 16.58
N THR A 215 16.37 -27.62 17.13
CA THR A 215 15.55 -27.70 18.34
C THR A 215 16.25 -27.28 19.61
N THR A 216 17.57 -26.96 19.54
CA THR A 216 18.35 -26.50 20.70
C THR A 216 18.32 -24.99 20.85
N LYS A 217 18.03 -24.26 19.76
CA LYS A 217 18.00 -22.80 19.77
C LYS A 217 16.56 -22.31 19.91
N PRO A 218 16.32 -21.23 20.68
CA PRO A 218 14.99 -20.63 20.81
C PRO A 218 14.51 -20.04 19.49
N HIS A 219 13.20 -20.11 19.24
CA HIS A 219 12.58 -19.44 18.12
C HIS A 219 12.66 -17.92 18.29
N ARG A 220 12.65 -17.19 17.17
CA ARG A 220 12.57 -15.74 17.09
C ARG A 220 11.17 -15.33 16.67
N TYR A 221 10.74 -14.16 17.10
CA TYR A 221 9.43 -13.61 16.73
C TYR A 221 9.62 -12.20 16.19
N VAL A 222 9.17 -11.96 14.96
CA VAL A 222 9.19 -10.64 14.34
C VAL A 222 7.81 -10.04 14.46
N VAL A 223 7.72 -8.94 15.19
CA VAL A 223 6.47 -8.22 15.42
C VAL A 223 6.40 -7.05 14.44
N MET A 224 5.33 -6.99 13.67
CA MET A 224 5.13 -6.00 12.63
C MET A 224 3.75 -5.38 12.71
N ILE A 225 3.66 -4.12 12.31
CA ILE A 225 2.41 -3.39 12.14
C ILE A 225 2.10 -3.20 10.66
N ARG A 226 0.83 -3.29 10.27
CA ARG A 226 0.40 -3.08 8.89
C ARG A 226 0.26 -1.60 8.60
N ASP A 227 1.10 -1.07 7.73
CA ASP A 227 0.82 0.18 7.04
C ASP A 227 -0.18 -0.10 5.90
N LEU A 228 -1.32 0.55 5.95
CA LEU A 228 -2.37 0.37 4.94
C LEU A 228 -2.00 1.00 3.60
N GLY A 229 -0.94 1.81 3.57
CA GLY A 229 -0.58 2.60 2.41
C GLY A 229 -1.68 3.59 2.00
N ALA A 230 -1.47 4.24 0.89
CA ALA A 230 -2.38 5.23 0.33
C ALA A 230 -2.68 4.97 -1.15
N LYS A 231 -2.73 3.71 -1.56
CA LYS A 231 -2.78 3.30 -2.99
C LYS A 231 -3.84 4.05 -3.80
N ARG A 232 -5.03 4.28 -3.25
CA ARG A 232 -6.17 4.91 -3.96
C ARG A 232 -6.29 6.41 -3.68
N GLN A 233 -5.56 6.95 -2.70
CA GLN A 233 -5.69 8.32 -2.25
C GLN A 233 -5.36 9.36 -3.35
N PRO A 234 -4.28 9.24 -4.14
CA PRO A 234 -3.99 10.20 -5.19
C PRO A 234 -5.07 10.26 -6.26
N ALA A 235 -5.58 9.10 -6.69
CA ALA A 235 -6.66 9.02 -7.66
C ALA A 235 -7.96 9.66 -7.15
N PHE A 236 -8.29 9.42 -5.88
CA PHE A 236 -9.45 10.04 -5.23
C PHE A 236 -9.31 11.57 -5.14
N LEU A 237 -8.14 12.09 -4.78
CA LEU A 237 -7.87 13.53 -4.73
C LEU A 237 -8.00 14.19 -6.11
N ILE A 238 -7.53 13.51 -7.16
CA ILE A 238 -7.71 13.98 -8.55
C ILE A 238 -9.20 14.01 -8.91
N ALA A 239 -9.95 12.95 -8.63
CA ALA A 239 -11.38 12.89 -8.89
C ALA A 239 -12.14 14.02 -8.18
N LEU A 240 -11.85 14.22 -6.89
CA LEU A 240 -12.50 15.25 -6.08
C LEU A 240 -12.13 16.66 -6.55
N GLY A 241 -10.84 16.95 -6.72
CA GLY A 241 -10.35 18.28 -7.13
C GLY A 241 -10.84 18.67 -8.53
N SER A 242 -10.71 17.76 -9.51
CA SER A 242 -11.20 18.01 -10.86
C SER A 242 -12.73 18.07 -10.91
N GLY A 243 -13.43 17.30 -10.09
CA GLY A 243 -14.89 17.37 -9.93
C GLY A 243 -15.37 18.71 -9.42
N LEU A 244 -14.74 19.26 -8.38
CA LEU A 244 -15.06 20.59 -7.87
C LEU A 244 -14.88 21.67 -8.95
N ILE A 245 -13.78 21.62 -9.69
CA ILE A 245 -13.51 22.55 -10.79
C ILE A 245 -14.56 22.36 -11.90
N PHE A 246 -14.87 21.13 -12.30
CA PHE A 246 -15.87 20.82 -13.31
C PHE A 246 -17.24 21.39 -12.96
N PHE A 247 -17.75 21.12 -11.77
CA PHE A 247 -19.07 21.63 -11.35
C PHE A 247 -19.09 23.15 -11.23
N LEU A 248 -18.01 23.78 -10.75
CA LEU A 248 -17.88 25.23 -10.70
C LEU A 248 -17.94 25.83 -12.10
N LEU A 249 -17.21 25.27 -13.05
CA LEU A 249 -17.20 25.75 -14.45
C LEU A 249 -18.54 25.53 -15.15
N CYS A 250 -19.20 24.41 -14.93
CA CYS A 250 -20.56 24.17 -15.42
C CYS A 250 -21.55 25.21 -14.87
N TRP A 251 -21.45 25.52 -13.56
CA TRP A 251 -22.29 26.56 -12.96
C TRP A 251 -22.01 27.95 -13.56
N LEU A 252 -20.76 28.31 -13.79
CA LEU A 252 -20.38 29.57 -14.43
C LEU A 252 -20.90 29.65 -15.86
N LEU A 253 -20.82 28.58 -16.66
CA LEU A 253 -21.36 28.51 -18.00
C LEU A 253 -22.88 28.67 -18.01
N HIS A 254 -23.57 27.96 -17.12
CA HIS A 254 -25.03 28.06 -16.96
C HIS A 254 -25.47 29.48 -16.59
N ARG A 255 -24.82 30.07 -15.57
CA ARG A 255 -25.11 31.45 -15.14
C ARG A 255 -24.89 32.46 -16.26
N ARG A 256 -23.83 32.28 -17.07
CA ARG A 256 -23.57 33.13 -18.23
C ARG A 256 -24.69 33.04 -19.25
N GLU A 257 -25.18 31.84 -19.53
CA GLU A 257 -26.29 31.63 -20.46
C GLU A 257 -27.59 32.27 -19.98
N GLU A 258 -27.92 32.17 -18.72
CA GLU A 258 -29.08 32.85 -18.11
C GLU A 258 -29.00 34.36 -18.25
N LEU A 259 -27.82 34.95 -17.95
CA LEU A 259 -27.61 36.38 -18.10
C LEU A 259 -27.75 36.84 -19.54
N LEU A 260 -27.25 36.07 -20.50
CA LEU A 260 -27.44 36.36 -21.94
C LEU A 260 -28.91 36.31 -22.33
N ARG A 261 -29.67 35.29 -21.89
CA ARG A 261 -31.12 35.19 -22.17
C ARG A 261 -31.90 36.36 -21.59
N LYS A 262 -31.58 36.79 -20.31
CA LYS A 262 -32.19 37.95 -19.69
C LYS A 262 -31.90 39.22 -20.44
N ASN A 263 -30.66 39.43 -20.89
CA ASN A 263 -30.26 40.62 -21.65
C ASN A 263 -30.91 40.67 -23.04
N LEU A 264 -31.14 39.54 -23.69
CA LEU A 264 -31.86 39.48 -24.95
C LEU A 264 -33.36 39.77 -24.78
N ALA A 265 -33.97 39.25 -23.73
CA ALA A 265 -35.37 39.53 -23.41
C ALA A 265 -35.65 41.02 -23.04
N LEU A 266 -34.67 41.72 -22.50
CA LEU A 266 -34.77 43.17 -22.21
C LEU A 266 -34.59 44.06 -23.44
N LYS A 267 -34.06 43.51 -24.54
CA LYS A 267 -33.86 44.23 -25.80
C LYS A 267 -34.97 43.98 -26.87
N ALA A 268 -35.80 42.96 -26.65
CA ALA A 268 -36.97 42.65 -27.43
C ALA A 268 -38.20 43.41 -26.92
#